data_665d76a5a0be6141671ef262464d4d1c
#
_entry.id   665d76a5a0be6141671ef262464d4d1c
#
_cell.length_a   1.000
_cell.length_b   1.000
_cell.length_c   1.000
_cell.angle_alpha   90.00
_cell.angle_beta   90.00
_cell.angle_gamma   90.00
#
_symmetry.space_group_name_H-M   'P 1'
#
loop_
_entity.id
_entity.type
_entity.pdbx_description
1 polymer ?
#
loop_
_entity_poly.entity_id
_entity_poly.type
_entity_poly.pdbx_seq_one_letter_code
_entity_poly.pdbx_strand_id
1 'polypeptide(L)'
;MSKGLVLVADDDAAIRTVVNQALSRAGYEVRVTSNIATLWRWVSAGDGDLVISDVIMPDGDAFELLPRIKRLRPELPVVVMSAQNTFMTAIKASEKGAYEYLPKPFDLQEMIAIAGRAVSEPRRSPRERESSEGGDRMPLVGRSQAMQEIYRVLARLMQTDLTLMITGESGTGKELVARALHDYGKRRNGPFVAINMAAIP
;
A
#
# COMPACT_ATOMS: atom_id res chain seq x y z
N MET A 1 -28.77 5.32 -1.52
CA MET A 1 -27.74 5.89 -2.42
C MET A 1 -26.47 5.09 -2.25
N SER A 2 -25.80 4.70 -3.33
CA SER A 2 -24.52 4.03 -3.28
C SER A 2 -23.45 4.96 -2.69
N LYS A 3 -22.51 4.42 -1.89
CA LYS A 3 -21.36 5.17 -1.34
C LYS A 3 -20.28 5.48 -2.39
N GLY A 4 -20.36 4.85 -3.57
CA GLY A 4 -19.41 4.96 -4.66
C GLY A 4 -19.22 3.64 -5.39
N LEU A 5 -18.55 3.68 -6.53
CA LEU A 5 -18.21 2.52 -7.36
C LEU A 5 -16.79 2.04 -7.07
N VAL A 6 -16.66 0.80 -6.63
CA VAL A 6 -15.36 0.13 -6.39
C VAL A 6 -15.06 -0.84 -7.52
N LEU A 7 -13.90 -0.68 -8.15
CA LEU A 7 -13.40 -1.59 -9.17
C LEU A 7 -12.44 -2.59 -8.51
N VAL A 8 -12.73 -3.87 -8.61
CA VAL A 8 -11.94 -4.95 -7.98
C VAL A 8 -11.34 -5.84 -9.05
N ALA A 9 -10.03 -6.04 -8.99
CA ALA A 9 -9.29 -6.94 -9.87
C ALA A 9 -8.51 -7.97 -9.05
N ASP A 10 -8.78 -9.25 -9.28
CA ASP A 10 -8.10 -10.37 -8.64
C ASP A 10 -8.29 -11.60 -9.52
N ASP A 11 -7.30 -12.45 -9.70
CA ASP A 11 -7.42 -13.67 -10.50
C ASP A 11 -8.16 -14.80 -9.76
N ASP A 12 -8.16 -14.77 -8.42
CA ASP A 12 -8.89 -15.73 -7.59
C ASP A 12 -10.40 -15.41 -7.53
N ALA A 13 -11.22 -16.32 -8.07
CA ALA A 13 -12.67 -16.19 -8.08
C ALA A 13 -13.29 -16.17 -6.68
N ALA A 14 -12.70 -16.89 -5.71
CA ALA A 14 -13.19 -16.91 -4.34
C ALA A 14 -12.97 -15.56 -3.67
N ILE A 15 -11.79 -14.96 -3.85
CA ILE A 15 -11.46 -13.61 -3.34
C ILE A 15 -12.40 -12.59 -3.96
N ARG A 16 -12.58 -12.60 -5.30
CA ARG A 16 -13.52 -11.68 -5.96
C ARG A 16 -14.94 -11.77 -5.39
N THR A 17 -15.41 -13.00 -5.14
CA THR A 17 -16.76 -13.22 -4.59
C THR A 17 -16.88 -12.64 -3.18
N VAL A 18 -15.93 -12.95 -2.30
CA VAL A 18 -15.93 -12.51 -0.91
C VAL A 18 -15.81 -10.97 -0.82
N VAL A 19 -14.90 -10.38 -1.58
CA VAL A 19 -14.69 -8.93 -1.63
C VAL A 19 -15.94 -8.23 -2.16
N ASN A 20 -16.52 -8.73 -3.26
CA ASN A 20 -17.75 -8.18 -3.83
C ASN A 20 -18.88 -8.19 -2.80
N GLN A 21 -19.12 -9.32 -2.13
CA GLN A 21 -20.18 -9.43 -1.11
C GLN A 21 -19.96 -8.48 0.07
N ALA A 22 -18.72 -8.38 0.56
CA ALA A 22 -18.38 -7.53 1.70
C ALA A 22 -18.60 -6.04 1.39
N LEU A 23 -18.09 -5.57 0.25
CA LEU A 23 -18.25 -4.18 -0.17
C LEU A 23 -19.69 -3.83 -0.54
N SER A 24 -20.41 -4.73 -1.20
CA SER A 24 -21.82 -4.52 -1.53
C SER A 24 -22.70 -4.40 -0.28
N ARG A 25 -22.45 -5.25 0.74
CA ARG A 25 -23.12 -5.14 2.05
C ARG A 25 -22.78 -3.85 2.79
N ALA A 26 -21.57 -3.32 2.57
CA ALA A 26 -21.17 -2.03 3.11
C ALA A 26 -21.76 -0.81 2.36
N GLY A 27 -22.50 -1.05 1.27
CA GLY A 27 -23.24 -0.02 0.51
C GLY A 27 -22.50 0.53 -0.70
N TYR A 28 -21.47 -0.15 -1.20
CA TYR A 28 -20.78 0.21 -2.44
C TYR A 28 -21.37 -0.51 -3.65
N GLU A 29 -21.33 0.14 -4.81
CA GLU A 29 -21.44 -0.56 -6.09
C GLU A 29 -20.08 -1.19 -6.40
N VAL A 30 -20.07 -2.45 -6.87
CA VAL A 30 -18.81 -3.18 -7.08
C VAL A 30 -18.80 -3.80 -8.48
N ARG A 31 -17.72 -3.57 -9.22
CA ARG A 31 -17.43 -4.29 -10.46
C ARG A 31 -16.17 -5.11 -10.27
N VAL A 32 -16.23 -6.38 -10.61
CA VAL A 32 -15.12 -7.33 -10.45
C VAL A 32 -14.58 -7.78 -11.79
N THR A 33 -13.27 -7.98 -11.88
CA THR A 33 -12.61 -8.55 -13.06
C THR A 33 -11.49 -9.49 -12.64
N SER A 34 -11.10 -10.40 -13.55
CA SER A 34 -9.97 -11.31 -13.38
C SER A 34 -8.72 -10.89 -14.15
N ASN A 35 -8.72 -9.71 -14.78
CA ASN A 35 -7.61 -9.27 -15.60
C ASN A 35 -7.41 -7.73 -15.57
N ILE A 36 -6.15 -7.34 -15.78
CA ILE A 36 -5.69 -5.95 -15.79
C ILE A 36 -6.25 -5.17 -16.97
N ALA A 37 -6.37 -5.80 -18.13
CA ALA A 37 -6.85 -5.14 -19.34
C ALA A 37 -8.28 -4.60 -19.18
N THR A 38 -9.17 -5.36 -18.55
CA THR A 38 -10.53 -4.90 -18.25
C THR A 38 -10.54 -3.81 -17.19
N LEU A 39 -9.74 -3.94 -16.13
CA LEU A 39 -9.60 -2.90 -15.12
C LEU A 39 -9.13 -1.58 -15.75
N TRP A 40 -8.10 -1.63 -16.59
CA TRP A 40 -7.60 -0.46 -17.30
C TRP A 40 -8.65 0.20 -18.17
N ARG A 41 -9.46 -0.61 -18.90
CA ARG A 41 -10.55 -0.10 -19.74
C ARG A 41 -11.57 0.69 -18.92
N TRP A 42 -11.98 0.19 -17.76
CA TRP A 42 -12.93 0.90 -16.88
C TRP A 42 -12.33 2.20 -16.33
N VAL A 43 -11.10 2.15 -15.82
CA VAL A 43 -10.40 3.34 -15.31
C VAL A 43 -10.24 4.39 -16.42
N SER A 44 -9.89 3.97 -17.64
CA SER A 44 -9.73 4.87 -18.79
C SER A 44 -11.04 5.49 -19.27
N ALA A 45 -12.16 4.78 -19.07
CA ALA A 45 -13.50 5.30 -19.35
C ALA A 45 -13.99 6.29 -18.28
N GLY A 46 -13.23 6.51 -17.20
CA GLY A 46 -13.60 7.39 -16.09
C GLY A 46 -14.39 6.70 -14.98
N ASP A 47 -14.60 5.38 -15.07
CA ASP A 47 -15.32 4.61 -14.06
C ASP A 47 -14.52 4.46 -12.76
N GLY A 48 -15.24 4.28 -11.66
CA GLY A 48 -14.70 3.96 -10.34
C GLY A 48 -14.31 5.17 -9.49
N ASP A 49 -14.62 5.06 -8.21
CA ASP A 49 -14.21 5.99 -7.15
C ASP A 49 -13.06 5.41 -6.31
N LEU A 50 -12.84 4.09 -6.41
CA LEU A 50 -11.76 3.34 -5.78
C LEU A 50 -11.39 2.14 -6.66
N VAL A 51 -10.09 1.84 -6.73
CA VAL A 51 -9.57 0.60 -7.30
C VAL A 51 -8.99 -0.26 -6.18
N ILE A 52 -9.31 -1.56 -6.17
CA ILE A 52 -8.67 -2.58 -5.33
C ILE A 52 -8.15 -3.66 -6.28
N SER A 53 -6.84 -3.86 -6.34
CA SER A 53 -6.23 -4.79 -7.31
C SER A 53 -5.21 -5.71 -6.65
N ASP A 54 -5.22 -6.98 -7.04
CA ASP A 54 -4.05 -7.84 -6.78
C ASP A 54 -2.83 -7.30 -7.53
N VAL A 55 -1.64 -7.51 -6.97
CA VAL A 55 -0.36 -7.16 -7.61
C VAL A 55 -0.12 -8.02 -8.82
N ILE A 56 -0.22 -9.33 -8.69
CA ILE A 56 0.13 -10.30 -9.74
C ILE A 56 -1.15 -10.86 -10.33
N MET A 57 -1.33 -10.62 -11.63
CA MET A 57 -2.45 -11.16 -12.38
C MET A 57 -1.94 -11.86 -13.65
N PRO A 58 -2.70 -12.81 -14.24
CA PRO A 58 -2.24 -13.60 -15.39
C PRO A 58 -1.83 -12.76 -16.60
N ASP A 59 -2.40 -11.57 -16.75
CA ASP A 59 -2.16 -10.65 -17.86
C ASP A 59 -1.28 -9.45 -17.52
N GLY A 60 -0.65 -9.41 -16.31
CA GLY A 60 0.30 -8.37 -15.95
C GLY A 60 0.44 -8.11 -14.46
N ASP A 61 1.17 -7.02 -14.15
CA ASP A 61 1.48 -6.56 -12.80
C ASP A 61 0.78 -5.22 -12.52
N ALA A 62 0.02 -5.16 -11.41
CA ALA A 62 -0.64 -3.92 -11.00
C ALA A 62 0.37 -2.80 -10.68
N PHE A 63 1.60 -3.11 -10.30
CA PHE A 63 2.65 -2.11 -10.13
C PHE A 63 3.07 -1.42 -11.42
N GLU A 64 2.86 -2.03 -12.59
CA GLU A 64 3.06 -1.36 -13.88
C GLU A 64 1.83 -0.53 -14.27
N LEU A 65 0.65 -1.00 -13.88
CA LEU A 65 -0.61 -0.29 -14.15
C LEU A 65 -0.77 0.96 -13.27
N LEU A 66 -0.35 0.90 -12.02
CA LEU A 66 -0.55 1.96 -11.03
C LEU A 66 -0.01 3.35 -11.47
N PRO A 67 1.22 3.50 -11.99
CA PRO A 67 1.70 4.78 -12.51
C PRO A 67 0.87 5.29 -13.71
N ARG A 68 0.33 4.39 -14.53
CA ARG A 68 -0.54 4.76 -15.66
C ARG A 68 -1.88 5.32 -15.17
N ILE A 69 -2.47 4.67 -14.15
CA ILE A 69 -3.68 5.15 -13.49
C ILE A 69 -3.41 6.54 -12.90
N LYS A 70 -2.31 6.72 -12.17
CA LYS A 70 -1.98 7.97 -11.52
C LYS A 70 -1.67 9.12 -12.48
N ARG A 71 -1.16 8.84 -13.67
CA ARG A 71 -1.01 9.86 -14.73
C ARG A 71 -2.37 10.31 -15.30
N LEU A 72 -3.30 9.38 -15.48
CA LEU A 72 -4.61 9.67 -16.07
C LEU A 72 -5.60 10.24 -15.04
N ARG A 73 -5.60 9.66 -13.84
CA ARG A 73 -6.50 10.01 -12.72
C ARG A 73 -5.71 10.08 -11.42
N PRO A 74 -4.98 11.18 -11.16
CA PRO A 74 -4.11 11.34 -9.99
C PRO A 74 -4.85 11.16 -8.66
N GLU A 75 -6.09 11.59 -8.63
CA GLU A 75 -6.97 11.55 -7.45
C GLU A 75 -7.60 10.19 -7.18
N LEU A 76 -7.63 9.26 -8.16
CA LEU A 76 -8.25 7.96 -7.97
C LEU A 76 -7.44 7.14 -6.95
N PRO A 77 -8.01 6.79 -5.79
CA PRO A 77 -7.31 5.93 -4.85
C PRO A 77 -7.19 4.51 -5.40
N VAL A 78 -6.00 3.92 -5.22
CA VAL A 78 -5.70 2.55 -5.62
C VAL A 78 -5.16 1.80 -4.42
N VAL A 79 -5.88 0.79 -3.97
CA VAL A 79 -5.46 -0.17 -2.95
C VAL A 79 -4.87 -1.38 -3.65
N VAL A 80 -3.70 -1.80 -3.22
CA VAL A 80 -3.00 -2.94 -3.82
C VAL A 80 -3.02 -4.11 -2.84
N MET A 81 -3.50 -5.27 -3.27
CA MET A 81 -3.49 -6.52 -2.51
C MET A 81 -2.32 -7.39 -2.95
N SER A 82 -1.69 -8.13 -2.04
CA SER A 82 -0.63 -9.07 -2.41
C SER A 82 -0.48 -10.23 -1.44
N ALA A 83 -0.25 -11.41 -2.00
CA ALA A 83 0.22 -12.58 -1.24
C ALA A 83 1.72 -12.52 -0.93
N GLN A 84 2.47 -11.70 -1.65
CA GLN A 84 3.89 -11.44 -1.38
C GLN A 84 4.03 -10.40 -0.26
N ASN A 85 3.89 -10.87 0.98
CA ASN A 85 3.91 -10.04 2.18
C ASN A 85 5.34 -9.71 2.59
N THR A 86 6.03 -8.90 1.77
CA THR A 86 7.38 -8.41 2.07
C THR A 86 7.36 -6.90 2.28
N PHE A 87 8.32 -6.42 3.09
CA PHE A 87 8.56 -5.00 3.28
C PHE A 87 8.75 -4.27 1.94
N MET A 88 9.50 -4.88 1.01
CA MET A 88 9.74 -4.32 -0.32
C MET A 88 8.47 -4.17 -1.16
N THR A 89 7.51 -5.10 -1.03
CA THR A 89 6.22 -4.99 -1.73
C THR A 89 5.42 -3.79 -1.23
N ALA A 90 5.41 -3.56 0.09
CA ALA A 90 4.75 -2.41 0.69
C ALA A 90 5.41 -1.08 0.27
N ILE A 91 6.75 -1.03 0.22
CA ILE A 91 7.50 0.14 -0.27
C ILE A 91 7.16 0.40 -1.74
N LYS A 92 7.27 -0.60 -2.62
CA LYS A 92 6.95 -0.46 -4.04
C LYS A 92 5.54 0.06 -4.26
N ALA A 93 4.56 -0.42 -3.48
CA ALA A 93 3.19 0.08 -3.53
C ALA A 93 3.14 1.58 -3.22
N SER A 94 3.79 2.00 -2.13
CA SER A 94 3.83 3.39 -1.71
C SER A 94 4.56 4.28 -2.73
N GLU A 95 5.73 3.90 -3.21
CA GLU A 95 6.52 4.64 -4.20
C GLU A 95 5.78 4.83 -5.53
N LYS A 96 5.04 3.81 -5.96
CA LYS A 96 4.22 3.88 -7.18
C LYS A 96 2.89 4.63 -6.99
N GLY A 97 2.62 5.13 -5.80
CA GLY A 97 1.47 5.97 -5.49
C GLY A 97 0.21 5.21 -5.12
N ALA A 98 0.31 3.98 -4.62
CA ALA A 98 -0.82 3.31 -4.00
C ALA A 98 -1.36 4.14 -2.82
N TYR A 99 -2.68 4.16 -2.66
CA TYR A 99 -3.33 4.74 -1.50
C TYR A 99 -3.04 3.91 -0.25
N GLU A 100 -3.12 2.58 -0.39
CA GLU A 100 -2.89 1.62 0.67
C GLU A 100 -2.37 0.30 0.10
N TYR A 101 -1.61 -0.44 0.90
CA TYR A 101 -1.18 -1.81 0.65
C TYR A 101 -1.90 -2.75 1.62
N LEU A 102 -2.53 -3.81 1.12
CA LEU A 102 -3.29 -4.78 1.89
C LEU A 102 -2.71 -6.20 1.69
N PRO A 103 -1.96 -6.74 2.67
CA PRO A 103 -1.39 -8.08 2.57
C PRO A 103 -2.46 -9.17 2.64
N LYS A 104 -2.36 -10.20 1.80
CA LYS A 104 -3.19 -11.42 1.87
C LYS A 104 -2.56 -12.42 2.86
N PRO A 105 -3.33 -13.07 3.75
CA PRO A 105 -4.77 -12.90 3.98
C PRO A 105 -5.08 -11.61 4.75
N PHE A 106 -6.18 -10.95 4.42
CA PHE A 106 -6.61 -9.70 5.05
C PHE A 106 -7.96 -9.85 5.75
N ASP A 107 -8.22 -8.95 6.71
CA ASP A 107 -9.53 -8.82 7.34
C ASP A 107 -10.47 -8.01 6.43
N LEU A 108 -11.70 -8.51 6.23
CA LEU A 108 -12.71 -7.84 5.42
C LEU A 108 -13.18 -6.53 6.06
N GLN A 109 -13.21 -6.42 7.39
CA GLN A 109 -13.57 -5.19 8.08
C GLN A 109 -12.48 -4.11 7.86
N GLU A 110 -11.22 -4.51 7.88
CA GLU A 110 -10.11 -3.65 7.55
C GLU A 110 -10.21 -3.12 6.12
N MET A 111 -10.50 -3.99 5.15
CA MET A 111 -10.68 -3.60 3.75
C MET A 111 -11.85 -2.62 3.59
N ILE A 112 -13.00 -2.86 4.26
CA ILE A 112 -14.15 -1.95 4.23
C ILE A 112 -13.79 -0.60 4.86
N ALA A 113 -13.03 -0.57 5.96
CA ALA A 113 -12.58 0.65 6.59
C ALA A 113 -11.63 1.45 5.68
N ILE A 114 -10.71 0.78 4.98
CA ILE A 114 -9.83 1.39 3.97
C ILE A 114 -10.68 1.98 2.83
N ALA A 115 -11.63 1.23 2.29
CA ALA A 115 -12.53 1.71 1.23
C ALA A 115 -13.32 2.95 1.68
N GLY A 116 -13.81 2.95 2.93
CA GLY A 116 -14.52 4.08 3.51
C GLY A 116 -13.66 5.35 3.56
N ARG A 117 -12.42 5.24 4.02
CA ARG A 117 -11.49 6.37 4.04
C ARG A 117 -11.15 6.84 2.63
N ALA A 118 -10.81 5.92 1.73
CA ALA A 118 -10.38 6.22 0.37
C ALA A 118 -11.44 6.97 -0.44
N VAL A 119 -12.73 6.64 -0.26
CA VAL A 119 -13.83 7.29 -0.97
C VAL A 119 -14.27 8.59 -0.31
N SER A 120 -14.13 8.72 1.04
CA SER A 120 -14.60 9.88 1.82
C SER A 120 -13.59 11.01 1.90
N GLU A 121 -12.28 10.72 1.75
CA GLU A 121 -11.26 11.76 1.87
C GLU A 121 -11.34 12.75 0.71
N PRO A 122 -11.33 14.07 0.98
CA PRO A 122 -11.26 15.06 -0.09
C PRO A 122 -9.97 14.83 -0.88
N ARG A 123 -10.11 14.76 -2.20
CA ARG A 123 -9.06 14.49 -3.20
C ARG A 123 -7.87 15.43 -3.02
N ARG A 124 -6.86 15.01 -2.25
CA ARG A 124 -5.60 15.74 -2.13
C ARG A 124 -4.74 15.48 -3.36
N SER A 125 -4.35 16.57 -4.05
CA SER A 125 -3.41 16.52 -5.17
C SER A 125 -2.10 15.85 -4.74
N PRO A 126 -1.55 14.95 -5.54
CA PRO A 126 -0.23 14.42 -5.30
C PRO A 126 0.82 15.45 -5.72
N ARG A 127 1.23 16.33 -4.82
CA ARG A 127 2.47 17.07 -4.98
C ARG A 127 3.59 16.33 -4.27
N GLU A 128 4.60 16.00 -5.05
CA GLU A 128 5.95 15.55 -4.64
C GLU A 128 6.07 14.10 -4.20
N ARG A 129 6.23 13.23 -5.16
CA ARG A 129 6.94 11.97 -4.98
C ARG A 129 7.90 11.77 -6.15
N GLU A 130 9.08 12.35 -6.04
CA GLU A 130 10.18 12.01 -6.96
C GLU A 130 10.84 10.69 -6.54
N SER A 131 11.10 9.93 -7.56
CA SER A 131 11.73 8.63 -7.66
C SER A 131 13.08 8.51 -6.97
N SER A 132 13.37 7.34 -6.44
CA SER A 132 14.75 6.88 -6.41
C SER A 132 14.86 5.36 -6.37
N GLU A 133 15.55 4.86 -7.37
CA GLU A 133 16.05 3.49 -7.47
C GLU A 133 17.20 3.28 -6.48
N GLY A 134 17.24 2.14 -5.85
CA GLY A 134 18.39 1.73 -5.05
C GLY A 134 18.21 0.42 -4.29
N GLY A 135 18.77 -0.64 -4.84
CA GLY A 135 19.57 -1.68 -4.18
C GLY A 135 19.00 -2.54 -3.07
N ASP A 136 18.77 -3.75 -3.46
CA ASP A 136 18.51 -4.99 -2.73
C ASP A 136 19.39 -5.21 -1.48
N ARG A 137 18.82 -4.98 -0.28
CA ARG A 137 19.18 -5.68 0.97
C ARG A 137 18.02 -5.52 1.95
N MET A 138 17.29 -6.59 2.20
CA MET A 138 16.18 -6.61 3.14
C MET A 138 16.68 -6.53 4.61
N PRO A 139 16.47 -5.42 5.33
CA PRO A 139 16.82 -5.33 6.76
C PRO A 139 15.76 -5.95 7.67
N LEU A 140 14.54 -6.14 7.20
CA LEU A 140 13.42 -6.61 8.00
C LEU A 140 12.79 -7.86 7.38
N VAL A 141 12.71 -8.95 8.17
CA VAL A 141 12.12 -10.23 7.76
C VAL A 141 11.01 -10.60 8.73
N GLY A 142 9.81 -10.91 8.23
CA GLY A 142 8.71 -11.40 9.04
C GLY A 142 7.41 -11.49 8.24
N ARG A 143 6.62 -12.56 8.51
CA ARG A 143 5.31 -12.81 7.86
C ARG A 143 4.15 -12.78 8.86
N SER A 144 4.39 -12.44 10.12
CA SER A 144 3.33 -12.32 11.13
C SER A 144 2.46 -11.10 10.85
N GLN A 145 1.21 -11.13 11.27
CA GLN A 145 0.28 -10.01 11.12
C GLN A 145 0.83 -8.72 11.73
N ALA A 146 1.46 -8.80 12.90
CA ALA A 146 2.11 -7.66 13.54
C ALA A 146 3.22 -7.05 12.68
N MET A 147 4.06 -7.86 12.02
CA MET A 147 5.09 -7.38 11.10
C MET A 147 4.50 -6.73 9.86
N GLN A 148 3.37 -7.23 9.36
CA GLN A 148 2.67 -6.64 8.22
C GLN A 148 2.11 -5.24 8.54
N GLU A 149 1.61 -5.05 9.76
CA GLU A 149 1.20 -3.71 10.23
C GLU A 149 2.39 -2.76 10.31
N ILE A 150 3.52 -3.21 10.86
CA ILE A 150 4.76 -2.44 10.91
C ILE A 150 5.18 -2.03 9.49
N TYR A 151 5.18 -2.94 8.52
CA TYR A 151 5.55 -2.64 7.14
C TYR A 151 4.64 -1.56 6.51
N ARG A 152 3.33 -1.64 6.74
CA ARG A 152 2.38 -0.61 6.26
C ARG A 152 2.65 0.76 6.87
N VAL A 153 2.87 0.80 8.18
CA VAL A 153 3.18 2.05 8.89
C VAL A 153 4.50 2.63 8.39
N LEU A 154 5.55 1.81 8.25
CA LEU A 154 6.86 2.24 7.75
C LEU A 154 6.76 2.80 6.33
N ALA A 155 6.07 2.12 5.42
CA ALA A 155 5.91 2.58 4.04
C ALA A 155 5.25 3.97 3.95
N ARG A 156 4.29 4.28 4.82
CA ARG A 156 3.68 5.61 4.92
C ARG A 156 4.64 6.65 5.49
N LEU A 157 5.38 6.28 6.55
CA LEU A 157 6.27 7.20 7.26
C LEU A 157 7.52 7.57 6.46
N MET A 158 8.01 6.69 5.59
CA MET A 158 9.15 6.96 4.70
C MET A 158 8.95 8.19 3.80
N GLN A 159 7.70 8.54 3.51
CA GLN A 159 7.34 9.70 2.71
C GLN A 159 7.21 10.99 3.53
N THR A 160 7.47 10.94 4.83
CA THR A 160 7.34 12.07 5.76
C THR A 160 8.67 12.45 6.39
N ASP A 161 8.74 13.64 6.99
CA ASP A 161 9.89 14.11 7.79
C ASP A 161 9.57 14.14 9.30
N LEU A 162 8.62 13.32 9.74
CA LEU A 162 8.19 13.29 11.14
C LEU A 162 9.27 12.68 12.04
N THR A 163 9.36 13.16 13.27
CA THR A 163 10.11 12.50 14.34
C THR A 163 9.35 11.27 14.80
N LEU A 164 10.02 10.12 14.83
CA LEU A 164 9.43 8.84 15.17
C LEU A 164 10.01 8.31 16.47
N MET A 165 9.14 7.78 17.33
CA MET A 165 9.51 7.02 18.51
C MET A 165 9.24 5.53 18.27
N ILE A 166 10.28 4.70 18.38
CA ILE A 166 10.20 3.24 18.19
C ILE A 166 10.36 2.59 19.56
N THR A 167 9.30 1.92 20.04
CA THR A 167 9.28 1.23 21.33
C THR A 167 9.25 -0.28 21.17
N GLY A 168 9.73 -1.01 22.14
CA GLY A 168 9.73 -2.47 22.18
C GLY A 168 10.80 -3.02 23.12
N GLU A 169 10.74 -4.30 23.42
CA GLU A 169 11.71 -5.00 24.29
C GLU A 169 13.13 -5.02 23.68
N SER A 170 14.12 -5.34 24.49
CA SER A 170 15.50 -5.50 23.99
C SER A 170 15.55 -6.65 22.99
N GLY A 171 16.30 -6.49 21.88
CA GLY A 171 16.44 -7.52 20.85
C GLY A 171 15.32 -7.59 19.81
N THR A 172 14.26 -6.78 19.89
CA THR A 172 13.11 -6.79 18.95
C THR A 172 13.40 -6.16 17.57
N GLY A 173 14.62 -5.68 17.33
CA GLY A 173 14.99 -5.12 16.01
C GLY A 173 14.68 -3.64 15.81
N LYS A 174 14.49 -2.85 16.87
CA LYS A 174 14.22 -1.40 16.77
C LYS A 174 15.24 -0.64 15.92
N GLU A 175 16.53 -0.99 16.04
CA GLU A 175 17.58 -0.38 15.23
C GLU A 175 17.44 -0.74 13.74
N LEU A 176 17.03 -1.97 13.42
CA LEU A 176 16.77 -2.39 12.05
C LEU A 176 15.61 -1.59 11.43
N VAL A 177 14.57 -1.28 12.22
CA VAL A 177 13.46 -0.43 11.82
C VAL A 177 13.93 1.00 11.55
N ALA A 178 14.74 1.58 12.46
CA ALA A 178 15.29 2.92 12.28
C ALA A 178 16.20 3.01 11.05
N ARG A 179 17.04 2.00 10.82
CA ARG A 179 17.90 1.90 9.64
C ARG A 179 17.09 1.78 8.36
N ALA A 180 16.03 0.95 8.35
CA ALA A 180 15.13 0.82 7.21
C ALA A 180 14.44 2.15 6.88
N LEU A 181 13.97 2.90 7.88
CA LEU A 181 13.39 4.23 7.68
C LEU A 181 14.38 5.22 7.07
N HIS A 182 15.66 5.14 7.45
CA HIS A 182 16.69 5.96 6.85
C HIS A 182 17.00 5.52 5.41
N ASP A 183 17.29 4.24 5.18
CA ASP A 183 17.79 3.71 3.91
C ASP A 183 16.74 3.80 2.78
N TYR A 184 15.45 3.77 3.13
CA TYR A 184 14.33 3.86 2.18
C TYR A 184 13.53 5.17 2.31
N GLY A 185 13.91 6.07 3.23
CA GLY A 185 13.26 7.35 3.46
C GLY A 185 13.83 8.49 2.61
N LYS A 186 13.24 9.68 2.75
CA LYS A 186 13.68 10.90 2.06
C LYS A 186 15.13 11.28 2.36
N ARG A 187 15.65 10.92 3.53
CA ARG A 187 16.99 11.29 4.00
C ARG A 187 18.05 10.24 3.74
N ARG A 188 17.79 9.23 2.92
CA ARG A 188 18.68 8.09 2.66
C ARG A 188 20.07 8.48 2.14
N ASN A 189 20.21 9.62 1.47
CA ASN A 189 21.49 10.13 0.99
C ASN A 189 22.29 10.88 2.07
N GLY A 190 21.71 11.08 3.25
CA GLY A 190 22.36 11.70 4.39
C GLY A 190 23.08 10.67 5.29
N PRO A 191 23.83 11.11 6.31
CA PRO A 191 24.46 10.21 7.25
C PRO A 191 23.43 9.60 8.21
N PHE A 192 23.54 8.28 8.46
CA PHE A 192 22.84 7.61 9.56
C PHE A 192 23.75 7.63 10.80
N VAL A 193 23.34 8.36 11.84
CA VAL A 193 24.08 8.48 13.09
C VAL A 193 23.28 7.82 14.22
N ALA A 194 23.76 6.70 14.74
CA ALA A 194 23.18 6.01 15.89
C ALA A 194 23.95 6.38 17.17
N ILE A 195 23.24 6.87 18.18
CA ILE A 195 23.83 7.22 19.49
C ILE A 195 23.19 6.33 20.55
N ASN A 196 24.03 5.58 21.28
CA ASN A 196 23.58 4.82 22.44
C ASN A 196 23.64 5.71 23.67
N MET A 197 22.51 6.25 24.11
CA MET A 197 22.42 7.11 25.29
C MET A 197 22.78 6.40 26.59
N ALA A 198 22.66 5.08 26.67
CA ALA A 198 23.07 4.30 27.84
C ALA A 198 24.59 4.15 27.96
N ALA A 199 25.34 4.45 26.92
CA ALA A 199 26.80 4.41 26.90
C ALA A 199 27.47 5.79 27.17
N ILE A 200 26.64 6.83 27.37
CA ILE A 200 27.15 8.17 27.73
C ILE A 200 27.18 8.26 29.25
N PRO A 201 28.38 8.49 29.87
CA PRO A 201 28.54 8.57 31.32
C PRO A 201 27.85 9.81 31.90
#